data_9fddd8ea5c1da07c40692ed81e6e962b
#
_entry.id   9fddd8ea5c1da07c40692ed81e6e962b
#
_cell.length_a   1.000
_cell.length_b   1.000
_cell.length_c   1.000
_cell.angle_alpha   90.00
_cell.angle_beta   90.00
_cell.angle_gamma   90.00
#
_symmetry.space_group_name_H-M   'P 1'
#
loop_
_entity.id
_entity.type
_entity.pdbx_description
1 polymer ?
#
loop_
_entity_poly.entity_id
_entity_poly.type
_entity_poly.pdbx_seq_one_letter_code
_entity_poly.pdbx_strand_id
1 'polypeptide(L)'
;MNDSSLDIINPDSSSANAPEPPLTPQAPASPPAPQHLPRVGPSFGWLLLFFVLFFASAVFYVVGYGAVLGYQSAVQGVALPDPAQIEVMIQEHLGQPNGLAGLYLLQCLILLPVIAAVAHFRTQHWSVTLGFRRFAVQSLAVWMLIWLAYLAITYVINLLADVDPGDFMRSLNGSQHFGAALVLVIGAPLLEELIFRGYLFKAWRHSRLGLSGTLLLTSLLFTALHLSQYNWIYLSMIFVLSLILGLAREKSGSIWVPLAIHAANNLVATVTIIYLGML
;
A
#
# COMPACT_ATOMS: atom_id res chain seq x y z
N MET A 1 -36.24 93.10 1.08
CA MET A 1 -37.05 92.75 2.27
C MET A 1 -36.70 91.33 2.61
N ASN A 2 -36.08 91.20 3.80
CA ASN A 2 -35.88 89.98 4.69
C ASN A 2 -35.20 88.80 4.02
N ASP A 3 -33.94 88.57 4.25
CA ASP A 3 -33.26 88.26 5.50
C ASP A 3 -33.81 87.06 6.25
N SER A 4 -33.04 85.97 6.22
CA SER A 4 -32.74 85.14 7.39
C SER A 4 -31.76 84.02 6.97
N SER A 5 -30.57 84.27 7.27
CA SER A 5 -29.47 83.29 7.45
C SER A 5 -29.86 82.29 8.53
N LEU A 6 -29.74 80.98 8.22
CA LEU A 6 -29.72 79.94 9.22
C LEU A 6 -28.35 79.24 9.15
N ASP A 7 -27.54 79.51 10.14
CA ASP A 7 -26.31 78.81 10.46
C ASP A 7 -26.61 77.31 10.70
N ILE A 8 -26.02 76.50 9.87
CA ILE A 8 -25.95 75.06 10.14
C ILE A 8 -24.70 74.82 10.96
N ILE A 9 -24.89 74.67 12.24
CA ILE A 9 -23.91 74.20 13.20
C ILE A 9 -23.50 72.78 12.83
N ASN A 10 -22.23 72.59 12.55
CA ASN A 10 -21.62 71.31 12.31
C ASN A 10 -21.26 70.68 13.67
N PRO A 11 -21.88 69.54 14.10
CA PRO A 11 -21.52 68.94 15.36
C PRO A 11 -20.28 68.03 15.15
N ASP A 12 -19.23 68.42 15.77
CA ASP A 12 -18.18 67.65 16.40
C ASP A 12 -17.64 66.39 15.71
N SER A 13 -16.54 66.64 15.06
CA SER A 13 -15.46 65.66 14.87
C SER A 13 -14.64 65.50 16.16
N SER A 14 -15.14 64.79 17.13
CA SER A 14 -14.36 64.34 18.29
C SER A 14 -14.82 62.94 18.72
N SER A 15 -14.67 61.95 17.87
CA SER A 15 -14.58 60.59 18.36
C SER A 15 -13.13 60.38 18.85
N ALA A 16 -12.92 60.72 20.12
CA ALA A 16 -11.72 60.40 20.84
C ALA A 16 -11.38 58.91 20.67
N ASN A 17 -10.18 58.61 20.22
CA ASN A 17 -9.58 57.30 20.27
C ASN A 17 -9.67 56.73 21.69
N ALA A 18 -10.68 55.91 21.95
CA ALA A 18 -10.66 55.06 23.13
C ALA A 18 -9.45 54.16 23.06
N PRO A 19 -8.59 54.07 24.07
CA PRO A 19 -7.46 53.16 24.06
C PRO A 19 -8.00 51.74 23.91
N GLU A 20 -7.45 50.98 22.93
CA GLU A 20 -7.71 49.57 22.80
C GLU A 20 -7.44 48.88 24.16
N PRO A 21 -8.34 48.01 24.62
CA PRO A 21 -8.08 47.26 25.84
C PRO A 21 -6.78 46.44 25.68
N PRO A 22 -5.93 46.39 26.71
CA PRO A 22 -4.66 45.67 26.65
C PRO A 22 -4.97 44.21 26.23
N LEU A 23 -4.27 43.76 25.18
CA LEU A 23 -4.32 42.37 24.72
C LEU A 23 -4.00 41.46 25.90
N THR A 24 -4.99 40.79 26.42
CA THR A 24 -4.78 39.76 27.44
C THR A 24 -3.80 38.73 26.85
N PRO A 25 -2.71 38.39 27.52
CA PRO A 25 -1.78 37.39 27.06
C PRO A 25 -2.60 36.11 26.79
N GLN A 26 -2.64 35.65 25.53
CA GLN A 26 -3.21 34.36 25.21
C GLN A 26 -2.48 33.31 26.01
N ALA A 27 -3.21 32.54 26.84
CA ALA A 27 -2.61 31.41 27.53
C ALA A 27 -1.89 30.51 26.50
N PRO A 28 -0.67 30.04 26.82
CA PRO A 28 0.06 29.18 25.91
C PRO A 28 -0.85 28.02 25.47
N ALA A 29 -0.95 27.83 24.15
CA ALA A 29 -1.77 26.76 23.57
C ALA A 29 -1.45 25.43 24.26
N SER A 30 -2.46 24.76 24.76
CA SER A 30 -2.29 23.45 25.42
C SER A 30 -1.45 22.55 24.52
N PRO A 31 -0.46 21.82 25.05
CA PRO A 31 0.31 20.90 24.24
C PRO A 31 -0.63 19.95 23.52
N PRO A 32 -0.37 19.64 22.24
CA PRO A 32 -1.25 18.73 21.48
C PRO A 32 -1.40 17.41 22.23
N ALA A 33 -2.64 16.92 22.32
CA ALA A 33 -2.94 15.65 22.99
C ALA A 33 -1.98 14.55 22.51
N PRO A 34 -1.47 13.70 23.39
CA PRO A 34 -0.51 12.66 23.03
C PRO A 34 -1.07 11.80 21.90
N GLN A 35 -0.41 11.81 20.75
CA GLN A 35 -0.80 10.96 19.63
C GLN A 35 -0.64 9.50 20.06
N HIS A 36 -1.73 8.75 20.12
CA HIS A 36 -1.71 7.31 20.37
C HIS A 36 -1.07 6.60 19.18
N LEU A 37 0.26 6.42 19.24
CA LEU A 37 0.98 5.64 18.24
C LEU A 37 0.71 4.15 18.44
N PRO A 38 0.58 3.36 17.37
CA PRO A 38 0.51 1.91 17.48
C PRO A 38 1.74 1.38 18.22
N ARG A 39 1.53 0.50 19.21
CA ARG A 39 2.63 -0.10 19.98
C ARG A 39 3.25 -1.26 19.19
N VAL A 40 4.57 -1.48 19.31
CA VAL A 40 5.30 -2.56 18.63
C VAL A 40 4.72 -3.94 18.96
N GLY A 41 4.57 -4.29 20.22
CA GLY A 41 4.06 -5.61 20.63
C GLY A 41 2.69 -5.92 20.01
N PRO A 42 1.64 -5.10 20.24
CA PRO A 42 0.34 -5.32 19.62
C PRO A 42 0.35 -5.32 18.08
N SER A 43 1.31 -4.63 17.41
CA SER A 43 1.38 -4.63 15.95
C SER A 43 1.75 -5.99 15.35
N PHE A 44 2.48 -6.83 16.09
CA PHE A 44 2.72 -8.23 15.68
C PHE A 44 1.44 -9.06 15.72
N GLY A 45 0.57 -8.84 16.70
CA GLY A 45 -0.75 -9.50 16.76
C GLY A 45 -1.64 -9.12 15.56
N TRP A 46 -1.63 -7.84 15.16
CA TRP A 46 -2.34 -7.39 13.97
C TRP A 46 -1.73 -7.91 12.67
N LEU A 47 -0.39 -7.96 12.59
CA LEU A 47 0.29 -8.59 11.47
C LEU A 47 -0.11 -10.06 11.34
N LEU A 48 -0.12 -10.79 12.45
CA LEU A 48 -0.60 -12.18 12.47
C LEU A 48 -2.05 -12.28 11.99
N LEU A 49 -2.94 -11.38 12.42
CA LEU A 49 -4.32 -11.34 11.93
C LEU A 49 -4.37 -11.11 10.41
N PHE A 50 -3.58 -10.19 9.88
CA PHE A 50 -3.54 -9.95 8.42
C PHE A 50 -3.08 -11.21 7.68
N PHE A 51 -2.07 -11.93 8.19
CA PHE A 51 -1.66 -13.22 7.62
C PHE A 51 -2.74 -14.28 7.70
N VAL A 52 -3.39 -14.43 8.86
CA VAL A 52 -4.49 -15.39 9.03
C VAL A 52 -5.61 -15.09 8.03
N LEU A 53 -6.00 -13.83 7.86
CA LEU A 53 -7.03 -13.45 6.90
C LEU A 53 -6.57 -13.64 5.45
N PHE A 54 -5.30 -13.39 5.15
CA PHE A 54 -4.72 -13.63 3.83
C PHE A 54 -4.81 -15.11 3.43
N PHE A 55 -4.39 -16.01 4.33
CA PHE A 55 -4.50 -17.45 4.08
C PHE A 55 -5.94 -17.95 4.15
N ALA A 56 -6.76 -17.47 5.07
CA ALA A 56 -8.17 -17.83 5.15
C ALA A 56 -8.94 -17.44 3.88
N SER A 57 -8.63 -16.28 3.28
CA SER A 57 -9.23 -15.86 2.01
C SER A 57 -8.80 -16.78 0.85
N ALA A 58 -7.56 -17.29 0.85
CA ALA A 58 -7.12 -18.25 -0.14
C ALA A 58 -7.86 -19.60 0.02
N VAL A 59 -8.00 -20.09 1.25
CA VAL A 59 -8.81 -21.29 1.53
C VAL A 59 -10.27 -21.10 1.09
N PHE A 60 -10.86 -19.95 1.44
CA PHE A 60 -12.23 -19.63 1.03
C PHE A 60 -12.39 -19.58 -0.49
N TYR A 61 -11.41 -19.01 -1.20
CA TYR A 61 -11.40 -18.98 -2.67
C TYR A 61 -11.35 -20.37 -3.27
N VAL A 62 -10.46 -21.24 -2.76
CA VAL A 62 -10.32 -22.64 -3.21
C VAL A 62 -11.60 -23.44 -2.96
N VAL A 63 -12.20 -23.31 -1.77
CA VAL A 63 -13.48 -23.98 -1.44
C VAL A 63 -14.60 -23.48 -2.35
N GLY A 64 -14.66 -22.17 -2.62
CA GLY A 64 -15.61 -21.58 -3.56
C GLY A 64 -15.44 -22.12 -4.98
N TYR A 65 -14.21 -22.24 -5.45
CA TYR A 65 -13.93 -22.82 -6.76
C TYR A 65 -14.33 -24.31 -6.83
N GLY A 66 -14.02 -25.11 -5.80
CA GLY A 66 -14.46 -26.50 -5.69
C GLY A 66 -15.99 -26.64 -5.71
N ALA A 67 -16.71 -25.73 -5.02
CA ALA A 67 -18.17 -25.70 -5.06
C ALA A 67 -18.71 -25.40 -6.48
N VAL A 68 -18.05 -24.50 -7.22
CA VAL A 68 -18.40 -24.21 -8.62
C VAL A 68 -18.19 -25.43 -9.50
N LEU A 69 -17.08 -26.17 -9.34
CA LEU A 69 -16.85 -27.45 -10.07
C LEU A 69 -17.95 -28.46 -9.76
N GLY A 70 -18.32 -28.63 -8.49
CA GLY A 70 -19.39 -29.50 -8.08
C GLY A 70 -20.75 -29.13 -8.70
N TYR A 71 -21.08 -27.85 -8.69
CA TYR A 71 -22.31 -27.36 -9.33
C TYR A 71 -22.31 -27.61 -10.85
N GLN A 72 -21.21 -27.36 -11.53
CA GLN A 72 -21.07 -27.57 -12.96
C GLN A 72 -21.25 -29.07 -13.33
N SER A 73 -20.64 -29.99 -12.56
CA SER A 73 -20.79 -31.41 -12.73
C SER A 73 -22.25 -31.84 -12.57
N ALA A 74 -22.94 -31.32 -11.55
CA ALA A 74 -24.35 -31.61 -11.31
C ALA A 74 -25.27 -31.13 -12.46
N VAL A 75 -25.04 -29.92 -12.98
CA VAL A 75 -25.80 -29.34 -14.10
C VAL A 75 -25.58 -30.13 -15.40
N GLN A 76 -24.36 -30.60 -15.62
CA GLN A 76 -24.00 -31.38 -16.80
C GLN A 76 -24.38 -32.87 -16.70
N GLY A 77 -24.85 -33.32 -15.54
CA GLY A 77 -25.18 -34.73 -15.30
C GLY A 77 -23.97 -35.66 -15.32
N VAL A 78 -22.77 -35.14 -15.07
CA VAL A 78 -21.52 -35.91 -15.00
C VAL A 78 -21.14 -36.21 -13.57
N ALA A 79 -20.42 -37.31 -13.34
CA ALA A 79 -19.89 -37.61 -12.01
C ALA A 79 -18.89 -36.54 -11.55
N LEU A 80 -18.87 -36.27 -10.25
CA LEU A 80 -17.83 -35.41 -9.65
C LEU A 80 -16.45 -36.02 -9.91
N PRO A 81 -15.45 -35.23 -10.27
CA PRO A 81 -14.07 -35.68 -10.32
C PRO A 81 -13.65 -36.27 -8.96
N ASP A 82 -12.72 -37.19 -8.97
CA ASP A 82 -12.18 -37.73 -7.73
C ASP A 82 -11.34 -36.65 -6.99
N PRO A 83 -11.06 -36.83 -5.69
CA PRO A 83 -10.34 -35.83 -4.91
C PRO A 83 -8.97 -35.45 -5.50
N ALA A 84 -8.22 -36.37 -6.08
CA ALA A 84 -6.93 -36.12 -6.70
C ALA A 84 -7.05 -35.24 -7.96
N GLN A 85 -8.08 -35.55 -8.79
CA GLN A 85 -8.39 -34.70 -9.95
C GLN A 85 -8.83 -33.31 -9.55
N ILE A 86 -9.64 -33.17 -8.50
CA ILE A 86 -10.03 -31.83 -7.96
C ILE A 86 -8.80 -31.05 -7.51
N GLU A 87 -7.86 -31.69 -6.81
CA GLU A 87 -6.61 -31.04 -6.38
C GLU A 87 -5.81 -30.52 -7.58
N VAL A 88 -5.63 -31.32 -8.62
CA VAL A 88 -4.94 -30.91 -9.85
C VAL A 88 -5.66 -29.72 -10.51
N MET A 89 -6.99 -29.79 -10.65
CA MET A 89 -7.79 -28.69 -11.24
C MET A 89 -7.66 -27.39 -10.44
N ILE A 90 -7.59 -27.45 -9.10
CA ILE A 90 -7.39 -26.31 -8.24
C ILE A 90 -5.99 -25.72 -8.46
N GLN A 91 -4.94 -26.56 -8.49
CA GLN A 91 -3.57 -26.12 -8.71
C GLN A 91 -3.41 -25.47 -10.09
N GLU A 92 -3.96 -26.08 -11.13
CA GLU A 92 -3.98 -25.51 -12.48
C GLU A 92 -4.71 -24.16 -12.51
N HIS A 93 -5.89 -24.08 -11.86
CA HIS A 93 -6.66 -22.82 -11.80
C HIS A 93 -5.89 -21.70 -11.09
N LEU A 94 -5.26 -22.01 -9.95
CA LEU A 94 -4.46 -21.01 -9.21
C LEU A 94 -3.19 -20.61 -9.95
N GLY A 95 -2.62 -21.49 -10.78
CA GLY A 95 -1.49 -21.21 -11.67
C GLY A 95 -1.87 -20.36 -12.89
N GLN A 96 -3.16 -20.20 -13.19
CA GLN A 96 -3.61 -19.41 -14.33
C GLN A 96 -3.89 -17.96 -13.95
N PRO A 97 -3.77 -17.01 -14.92
CA PRO A 97 -4.02 -15.59 -14.68
C PRO A 97 -5.42 -15.27 -14.11
N ASN A 98 -6.45 -16.02 -14.48
CA ASN A 98 -7.81 -15.86 -13.94
C ASN A 98 -7.90 -16.21 -12.45
N GLY A 99 -7.31 -17.34 -12.07
CA GLY A 99 -7.26 -17.79 -10.68
C GLY A 99 -6.49 -16.81 -9.79
N LEU A 100 -5.33 -16.36 -10.28
CA LEU A 100 -4.53 -15.33 -9.63
C LEU A 100 -5.32 -14.03 -9.43
N ALA A 101 -5.96 -13.52 -10.50
CA ALA A 101 -6.76 -12.30 -10.46
C ALA A 101 -7.91 -12.41 -9.44
N GLY A 102 -8.64 -13.51 -9.46
CA GLY A 102 -9.77 -13.75 -8.55
C GLY A 102 -9.32 -13.83 -7.09
N LEU A 103 -8.26 -14.58 -6.82
CA LEU A 103 -7.68 -14.71 -5.47
C LEU A 103 -7.23 -13.36 -4.91
N TYR A 104 -6.41 -12.61 -5.65
CA TYR A 104 -5.92 -11.30 -5.20
C TYR A 104 -7.05 -10.28 -5.05
N LEU A 105 -8.05 -10.29 -5.93
CA LEU A 105 -9.22 -9.43 -5.78
C LEU A 105 -9.97 -9.73 -4.48
N LEU A 106 -10.21 -11.01 -4.17
CA LEU A 106 -10.84 -11.41 -2.91
C LEU A 106 -10.01 -10.98 -1.70
N GLN A 107 -8.69 -11.17 -1.74
CA GLN A 107 -7.78 -10.71 -0.69
C GLN A 107 -7.84 -9.20 -0.50
N CYS A 108 -7.85 -8.41 -1.57
CA CYS A 108 -8.02 -6.96 -1.48
C CYS A 108 -9.37 -6.57 -0.86
N LEU A 109 -10.47 -7.23 -1.27
CA LEU A 109 -11.82 -6.94 -0.74
C LEU A 109 -11.93 -7.23 0.76
N ILE A 110 -11.21 -8.22 1.27
CA ILE A 110 -11.21 -8.59 2.69
C ILE A 110 -10.20 -7.76 3.49
N LEU A 111 -8.95 -7.70 3.04
CA LEU A 111 -7.88 -7.11 3.86
C LEU A 111 -7.87 -5.59 3.85
N LEU A 112 -8.17 -4.92 2.74
CA LEU A 112 -8.14 -3.45 2.70
C LEU A 112 -9.08 -2.81 3.73
N PRO A 113 -10.37 -3.22 3.84
CA PRO A 113 -11.25 -2.71 4.89
C PRO A 113 -10.76 -3.04 6.31
N VAL A 114 -10.20 -4.24 6.51
CA VAL A 114 -9.68 -4.65 7.83
C VAL A 114 -8.46 -3.82 8.22
N ILE A 115 -7.51 -3.59 7.31
CA ILE A 115 -6.35 -2.73 7.56
C ILE A 115 -6.79 -1.30 7.91
N ALA A 116 -7.75 -0.75 7.15
CA ALA A 116 -8.31 0.57 7.41
C ALA A 116 -9.03 0.64 8.77
N ALA A 117 -9.83 -0.38 9.12
CA ALA A 117 -10.51 -0.49 10.39
C ALA A 117 -9.51 -0.58 11.56
N VAL A 118 -8.51 -1.45 11.48
CA VAL A 118 -7.45 -1.56 12.51
C VAL A 118 -6.70 -0.25 12.68
N ALA A 119 -6.35 0.42 11.58
CA ALA A 119 -5.71 1.73 11.63
C ALA A 119 -6.61 2.78 12.28
N HIS A 120 -7.92 2.78 11.99
CA HIS A 120 -8.89 3.71 12.56
C HIS A 120 -9.07 3.50 14.07
N PHE A 121 -9.40 2.28 14.49
CA PHE A 121 -9.67 1.96 15.90
C PHE A 121 -8.46 2.12 16.80
N ARG A 122 -7.26 2.03 16.25
CA ARG A 122 -6.03 2.17 17.05
C ARG A 122 -5.53 3.60 17.19
N THR A 123 -5.92 4.51 16.29
CA THR A 123 -5.35 5.87 16.25
C THR A 123 -6.37 6.98 15.96
N GLN A 124 -7.65 6.64 15.80
CA GLN A 124 -8.79 7.54 15.47
C GLN A 124 -8.79 8.10 14.04
N HIS A 125 -7.66 8.04 13.30
CA HIS A 125 -7.56 8.55 11.94
C HIS A 125 -6.75 7.60 11.05
N TRP A 126 -7.43 6.67 10.39
CA TRP A 126 -6.82 5.66 9.52
C TRP A 126 -5.91 6.26 8.44
N SER A 127 -6.33 7.35 7.80
CA SER A 127 -5.57 7.99 6.73
C SER A 127 -4.24 8.57 7.22
N VAL A 128 -4.23 9.15 8.43
CA VAL A 128 -3.01 9.67 9.07
C VAL A 128 -2.09 8.52 9.49
N THR A 129 -2.66 7.45 10.04
CA THR A 129 -1.92 6.27 10.47
C THR A 129 -1.24 5.58 9.30
N LEU A 130 -1.97 5.34 8.22
CA LEU A 130 -1.45 4.71 7.01
C LEU A 130 -0.57 5.64 6.18
N GLY A 131 -0.56 6.95 6.47
CA GLY A 131 0.33 7.90 5.81
C GLY A 131 -0.21 8.50 4.53
N PHE A 132 -1.53 8.57 4.36
CA PHE A 132 -2.16 9.29 3.25
C PHE A 132 -2.02 10.81 3.44
N ARG A 133 -0.85 11.32 3.10
CA ARG A 133 -0.47 12.74 3.23
C ARG A 133 -0.04 13.30 1.89
N ARG A 134 -0.17 14.61 1.73
CA ARG A 134 0.40 15.33 0.57
C ARG A 134 1.92 15.17 0.57
N PHE A 135 2.52 15.16 -0.60
CA PHE A 135 3.96 15.07 -0.82
C PHE A 135 4.41 16.12 -1.84
N ALA A 136 5.68 16.49 -1.80
CA ALA A 136 6.27 17.38 -2.80
C ALA A 136 6.55 16.59 -4.09
N VAL A 137 6.19 17.14 -5.24
CA VAL A 137 6.43 16.51 -6.56
C VAL A 137 7.93 16.25 -6.77
N GLN A 138 8.80 17.15 -6.29
CA GLN A 138 10.24 16.97 -6.32
C GLN A 138 10.68 15.71 -5.56
N SER A 139 10.03 15.40 -4.43
CA SER A 139 10.31 14.17 -3.68
C SER A 139 9.97 12.93 -4.51
N LEU A 140 8.81 12.90 -5.17
CA LEU A 140 8.46 11.80 -6.07
C LEU A 140 9.48 11.68 -7.21
N ALA A 141 9.85 12.78 -7.86
CA ALA A 141 10.81 12.78 -8.97
C ALA A 141 12.16 12.19 -8.54
N VAL A 142 12.71 12.60 -7.39
CA VAL A 142 13.98 12.07 -6.88
C VAL A 142 13.88 10.55 -6.62
N TRP A 143 12.81 10.09 -5.99
CA TRP A 143 12.64 8.68 -5.70
C TRP A 143 12.37 7.84 -6.94
N MET A 144 11.70 8.38 -7.95
CA MET A 144 11.56 7.73 -9.27
C MET A 144 12.91 7.61 -9.98
N LEU A 145 13.80 8.60 -9.88
CA LEU A 145 15.17 8.50 -10.42
C LEU A 145 15.99 7.41 -9.70
N ILE A 146 15.90 7.32 -8.38
CA ILE A 146 16.55 6.25 -7.60
C ILE A 146 16.01 4.88 -8.04
N TRP A 147 14.70 4.75 -8.22
CA TRP A 147 14.09 3.52 -8.73
C TRP A 147 14.52 3.19 -10.16
N LEU A 148 14.64 4.17 -11.06
CA LEU A 148 15.15 3.95 -12.42
C LEU A 148 16.61 3.45 -12.40
N ALA A 149 17.46 3.98 -11.52
CA ALA A 149 18.80 3.48 -11.31
C ALA A 149 18.79 2.03 -10.79
N TYR A 150 17.91 1.72 -9.84
CA TYR A 150 17.68 0.36 -9.36
C TYR A 150 17.24 -0.56 -10.52
N LEU A 151 16.28 -0.16 -11.36
CA LEU A 151 15.84 -0.93 -12.53
C LEU A 151 17.00 -1.21 -13.51
N ALA A 152 17.84 -0.21 -13.79
CA ALA A 152 18.99 -0.39 -14.66
C ALA A 152 19.99 -1.41 -14.10
N ILE A 153 20.24 -1.36 -12.79
CA ILE A 153 21.12 -2.31 -12.10
C ILE A 153 20.54 -3.73 -12.15
N THR A 154 19.26 -3.90 -11.83
CA THR A 154 18.61 -5.22 -11.84
C THR A 154 18.51 -5.79 -13.24
N TYR A 155 18.31 -4.96 -14.26
CA TYR A 155 18.37 -5.37 -15.67
C TYR A 155 19.75 -5.92 -16.04
N VAL A 156 20.84 -5.22 -15.68
CA VAL A 156 22.21 -5.70 -15.91
C VAL A 156 22.48 -7.00 -15.16
N ILE A 157 22.03 -7.14 -13.91
CA ILE A 157 22.17 -8.38 -13.15
C ILE A 157 21.47 -9.55 -13.87
N ASN A 158 20.23 -9.33 -14.35
CA ASN A 158 19.50 -10.37 -15.09
C ASN A 158 20.20 -10.77 -16.39
N LEU A 159 20.79 -9.82 -17.13
CA LEU A 159 21.56 -10.12 -18.33
C LEU A 159 22.83 -10.93 -18.06
N LEU A 160 23.51 -10.68 -16.92
CA LEU A 160 24.79 -11.32 -16.61
C LEU A 160 24.63 -12.64 -15.87
N ALA A 161 23.58 -12.82 -15.11
CA ALA A 161 23.42 -13.96 -14.22
C ALA A 161 22.55 -15.09 -14.79
N ASP A 162 21.94 -14.90 -15.97
CA ASP A 162 21.02 -15.87 -16.60
C ASP A 162 20.04 -16.48 -15.58
N VAL A 163 19.32 -15.58 -14.88
CA VAL A 163 18.54 -15.94 -13.71
C VAL A 163 17.22 -16.59 -14.14
N ASP A 164 16.95 -17.79 -13.66
CA ASP A 164 15.66 -18.45 -13.84
C ASP A 164 14.53 -17.60 -13.24
N PRO A 165 13.53 -17.18 -14.05
CA PRO A 165 12.42 -16.35 -13.57
C PRO A 165 11.46 -17.06 -12.61
N GLY A 166 11.50 -18.40 -12.56
CA GLY A 166 10.60 -19.21 -11.74
C GLY A 166 9.24 -19.51 -12.37
N ASP A 167 8.53 -20.48 -11.81
CA ASP A 167 7.26 -20.97 -12.37
C ASP A 167 6.14 -19.93 -12.32
N PHE A 168 6.13 -19.08 -11.28
CA PHE A 168 5.17 -18.00 -11.16
C PHE A 168 5.24 -17.03 -12.36
N MET A 169 6.43 -16.59 -12.72
CA MET A 169 6.61 -15.69 -13.87
C MET A 169 6.29 -16.41 -15.19
N ARG A 170 6.69 -17.68 -15.33
CA ARG A 170 6.40 -18.50 -16.52
C ARG A 170 4.90 -18.68 -16.75
N SER A 171 4.11 -18.90 -15.70
CA SER A 171 2.65 -19.07 -15.83
C SER A 171 1.91 -17.84 -16.35
N LEU A 172 2.50 -16.66 -16.19
CA LEU A 172 1.94 -15.38 -16.64
C LEU A 172 2.45 -14.95 -18.01
N ASN A 173 3.52 -15.57 -18.52
CA ASN A 173 4.23 -15.12 -19.70
C ASN A 173 3.35 -15.12 -20.96
N GLY A 174 3.23 -13.96 -21.60
CA GLY A 174 2.44 -13.79 -22.83
C GLY A 174 0.93 -14.00 -22.67
N SER A 175 0.41 -14.06 -21.43
CA SER A 175 -1.00 -14.36 -21.18
C SER A 175 -1.96 -13.26 -21.60
N GLN A 176 -1.49 -12.01 -21.76
CA GLN A 176 -2.28 -10.81 -22.11
C GLN A 176 -3.51 -10.59 -21.20
N HIS A 177 -3.47 -11.07 -19.97
CA HIS A 177 -4.61 -11.09 -19.07
C HIS A 177 -4.74 -9.81 -18.26
N PHE A 178 -5.70 -8.95 -18.63
CA PHE A 178 -5.91 -7.64 -18.00
C PHE A 178 -6.20 -7.72 -16.48
N GLY A 179 -7.02 -8.69 -16.05
CA GLY A 179 -7.36 -8.84 -14.62
C GLY A 179 -6.13 -9.17 -13.76
N ALA A 180 -5.25 -10.07 -14.22
CA ALA A 180 -4.00 -10.36 -13.54
C ALA A 180 -3.08 -9.12 -13.51
N ALA A 181 -2.95 -8.42 -14.65
CA ALA A 181 -2.18 -7.19 -14.71
C ALA A 181 -2.70 -6.13 -13.70
N LEU A 182 -4.00 -5.92 -13.62
CA LEU A 182 -4.61 -4.96 -12.72
C LEU A 182 -4.31 -5.27 -11.25
N VAL A 183 -4.49 -6.51 -10.83
CA VAL A 183 -4.25 -6.89 -9.43
C VAL A 183 -2.76 -6.88 -9.09
N LEU A 184 -1.87 -7.23 -10.01
CA LEU A 184 -0.42 -7.20 -9.78
C LEU A 184 0.13 -5.77 -9.74
N VAL A 185 -0.40 -4.86 -10.57
CA VAL A 185 0.09 -3.46 -10.66
C VAL A 185 -0.50 -2.58 -9.56
N ILE A 186 -1.76 -2.81 -9.17
CA ILE A 186 -2.48 -1.93 -8.24
C ILE A 186 -2.83 -2.66 -6.94
N GLY A 187 -3.47 -3.82 -7.03
CA GLY A 187 -4.02 -4.53 -5.87
C GLY A 187 -2.94 -4.98 -4.89
N ALA A 188 -1.95 -5.72 -5.37
CA ALA A 188 -0.86 -6.23 -4.54
C ALA A 188 -0.01 -5.09 -3.93
N PRO A 189 0.50 -4.10 -4.72
CA PRO A 189 1.21 -2.97 -4.15
C PRO A 189 0.41 -2.18 -3.11
N LEU A 190 -0.88 -1.96 -3.36
CA LEU A 190 -1.73 -1.23 -2.41
C LEU A 190 -1.83 -1.98 -1.07
N LEU A 191 -2.11 -3.26 -1.11
CA LEU A 191 -2.24 -4.10 0.08
C LEU A 191 -0.92 -4.17 0.87
N GLU A 192 0.17 -4.41 0.17
CA GLU A 192 1.49 -4.55 0.76
C GLU A 192 2.01 -3.23 1.34
N GLU A 193 1.90 -2.12 0.61
CA GLU A 193 2.34 -0.83 1.11
C GLU A 193 1.52 -0.37 2.34
N LEU A 194 0.22 -0.64 2.38
CA LEU A 194 -0.60 -0.31 3.54
C LEU A 194 -0.22 -1.11 4.78
N ILE A 195 0.15 -2.37 4.63
CA ILE A 195 0.65 -3.19 5.74
C ILE A 195 2.04 -2.72 6.16
N PHE A 196 3.00 -2.70 5.24
CA PHE A 196 4.42 -2.52 5.55
C PHE A 196 4.79 -1.05 5.78
N ARG A 197 4.43 -0.12 4.87
CA ARG A 197 4.81 1.31 4.93
C ARG A 197 3.73 2.17 5.59
N GLY A 198 2.50 1.69 5.61
CA GLY A 198 1.42 2.30 6.37
C GLY A 198 1.47 1.91 7.83
N TYR A 199 0.95 0.73 8.16
CA TYR A 199 0.68 0.32 9.54
C TYR A 199 1.95 -0.04 10.34
N LEU A 200 2.77 -0.99 9.84
CA LEU A 200 3.96 -1.46 10.56
C LEU A 200 5.03 -0.39 10.69
N PHE A 201 5.29 0.35 9.61
CA PHE A 201 6.26 1.44 9.63
C PHE A 201 5.90 2.48 10.70
N LYS A 202 4.62 2.89 10.77
CA LYS A 202 4.15 3.83 11.79
C LYS A 202 4.29 3.28 13.22
N ALA A 203 4.02 1.98 13.40
CA ALA A 203 4.13 1.32 14.72
C ALA A 203 5.59 1.22 15.21
N TRP A 204 6.53 0.98 14.31
CA TRP A 204 7.91 0.65 14.67
C TRP A 204 8.88 1.82 14.60
N ARG A 205 8.64 2.79 13.71
CA ARG A 205 9.54 3.93 13.45
C ARG A 205 9.87 4.75 14.70
N HIS A 206 8.90 4.92 15.60
CA HIS A 206 9.04 5.70 16.84
C HIS A 206 9.26 4.83 18.07
N SER A 207 9.59 3.56 17.88
CA SER A 207 9.95 2.62 18.93
C SER A 207 11.48 2.54 19.13
N ARG A 208 11.93 1.63 20.00
CA ARG A 208 13.36 1.33 20.17
C ARG A 208 14.04 0.79 18.91
N LEU A 209 13.29 0.32 17.92
CA LEU A 209 13.82 -0.11 16.62
C LEU A 209 14.41 1.07 15.82
N GLY A 210 13.89 2.27 16.01
CA GLY A 210 14.30 3.45 15.25
C GLY A 210 14.08 3.28 13.75
N LEU A 211 14.77 4.09 12.94
CA LEU A 211 14.66 4.00 11.48
C LEU A 211 15.30 2.72 10.93
N SER A 212 16.54 2.45 11.32
CA SER A 212 17.31 1.32 10.76
C SER A 212 16.66 -0.03 11.07
N GLY A 213 16.24 -0.24 12.33
CA GLY A 213 15.54 -1.46 12.72
C GLY A 213 14.20 -1.63 12.03
N THR A 214 13.45 -0.53 11.85
CA THR A 214 12.17 -0.57 11.11
C THR A 214 12.38 -0.91 9.64
N LEU A 215 13.32 -0.26 8.97
CA LEU A 215 13.64 -0.54 7.56
C LEU A 215 14.08 -2.00 7.37
N LEU A 216 15.02 -2.46 8.21
CA LEU A 216 15.54 -3.83 8.10
C LEU A 216 14.42 -4.86 8.33
N LEU A 217 13.67 -4.72 9.42
CA LEU A 217 12.65 -5.72 9.79
C LEU A 217 11.48 -5.72 8.80
N THR A 218 10.98 -4.56 8.37
CA THR A 218 9.91 -4.51 7.36
C THR A 218 10.37 -5.06 6.01
N SER A 219 11.65 -4.83 5.62
CA SER A 219 12.18 -5.36 4.36
C SER A 219 12.43 -6.86 4.41
N LEU A 220 12.92 -7.40 5.52
CA LEU A 220 13.06 -8.84 5.71
C LEU A 220 11.71 -9.56 5.67
N LEU A 221 10.71 -9.03 6.38
CA LEU A 221 9.36 -9.60 6.36
C LEU A 221 8.73 -9.51 4.98
N PHE A 222 8.89 -8.38 4.29
CA PHE A 222 8.41 -8.20 2.92
C PHE A 222 9.01 -9.22 1.97
N THR A 223 10.33 -9.39 2.02
CA THR A 223 11.06 -10.37 1.20
C THR A 223 10.65 -11.81 1.54
N ALA A 224 10.41 -12.09 2.83
CA ALA A 224 10.00 -13.42 3.27
C ALA A 224 8.65 -13.88 2.67
N LEU A 225 7.75 -12.95 2.34
CA LEU A 225 6.49 -13.27 1.64
C LEU A 225 6.70 -13.82 0.22
N HIS A 226 7.87 -13.56 -0.36
CA HIS A 226 8.21 -13.92 -1.73
C HIS A 226 9.10 -15.18 -1.83
N LEU A 227 9.43 -15.82 -0.69
CA LEU A 227 10.35 -16.98 -0.65
C LEU A 227 9.89 -18.16 -1.51
N SER A 228 8.57 -18.38 -1.62
CA SER A 228 8.03 -19.50 -2.41
C SER A 228 7.93 -19.20 -3.91
N GLN A 229 8.14 -17.95 -4.33
CA GLN A 229 7.91 -17.49 -5.70
C GLN A 229 9.19 -17.24 -6.47
N TYR A 230 10.28 -16.90 -5.76
CA TYR A 230 11.51 -16.39 -6.37
C TYR A 230 12.76 -17.03 -5.80
N ASN A 231 13.80 -17.13 -6.65
CA ASN A 231 15.13 -17.55 -6.24
C ASN A 231 15.84 -16.45 -5.42
N TRP A 232 16.99 -16.77 -4.83
CA TRP A 232 17.74 -15.88 -3.93
C TRP A 232 18.20 -14.57 -4.59
N ILE A 233 18.45 -14.54 -5.91
CA ILE A 233 18.86 -13.34 -6.64
C ILE A 233 17.67 -12.36 -6.71
N TYR A 234 16.50 -12.83 -7.15
CA TYR A 234 15.28 -12.01 -7.14
C TYR A 234 14.88 -11.59 -5.73
N LEU A 235 15.02 -12.48 -4.73
CA LEU A 235 14.76 -12.12 -3.32
C LEU A 235 15.70 -11.00 -2.84
N SER A 236 16.98 -11.00 -3.27
CA SER A 236 17.91 -9.91 -2.96
C SER A 236 17.49 -8.59 -3.62
N MET A 237 16.99 -8.63 -4.86
CA MET A 237 16.45 -7.46 -5.55
C MET A 237 15.19 -6.94 -4.84
N ILE A 238 14.27 -7.84 -4.46
CA ILE A 238 13.05 -7.48 -3.71
C ILE A 238 13.41 -6.84 -2.36
N PHE A 239 14.42 -7.35 -1.67
CA PHE A 239 14.90 -6.77 -0.42
C PHE A 239 15.43 -5.34 -0.61
N VAL A 240 16.25 -5.10 -1.64
CA VAL A 240 16.77 -3.76 -1.97
C VAL A 240 15.63 -2.82 -2.36
N LEU A 241 14.69 -3.27 -3.20
CA LEU A 241 13.51 -2.49 -3.54
C LEU A 241 12.73 -2.11 -2.27
N SER A 242 12.52 -3.06 -1.37
CA SER A 242 11.82 -2.84 -0.10
C SER A 242 12.51 -1.79 0.77
N LEU A 243 13.84 -1.75 0.81
CA LEU A 243 14.60 -0.68 1.49
C LEU A 243 14.37 0.68 0.83
N ILE A 244 14.38 0.75 -0.51
CA ILE A 244 14.10 1.98 -1.26
C ILE A 244 12.71 2.49 -0.94
N LEU A 245 11.69 1.63 -0.97
CA LEU A 245 10.31 1.97 -0.63
C LEU A 245 10.17 2.48 0.82
N GLY A 246 10.86 1.83 1.77
CA GLY A 246 10.88 2.26 3.17
C GLY A 246 11.54 3.63 3.37
N LEU A 247 12.66 3.88 2.69
CA LEU A 247 13.34 5.19 2.70
C LEU A 247 12.50 6.26 2.01
N ALA A 248 11.85 5.94 0.89
CA ALA A 248 10.92 6.83 0.21
C ALA A 248 9.75 7.22 1.13
N ARG A 249 9.20 6.25 1.88
CA ARG A 249 8.17 6.49 2.92
C ARG A 249 8.65 7.44 4.01
N GLU A 250 9.84 7.23 4.55
CA GLU A 250 10.42 8.07 5.60
C GLU A 250 10.64 9.50 5.11
N LYS A 251 11.30 9.66 3.98
CA LYS A 251 11.73 10.96 3.47
C LYS A 251 10.59 11.79 2.88
N SER A 252 9.61 11.18 2.23
CA SER A 252 8.44 11.87 1.70
C SER A 252 7.37 12.16 2.74
N GLY A 253 7.35 11.40 3.84
CA GLY A 253 6.28 11.45 4.84
C GLY A 253 4.93 10.91 4.34
N SER A 254 4.86 10.37 3.12
CA SER A 254 3.64 9.96 2.43
C SER A 254 3.69 8.51 1.96
N ILE A 255 2.56 7.81 2.01
CA ILE A 255 2.41 6.46 1.45
C ILE A 255 2.35 6.48 -0.09
N TRP A 256 1.93 7.60 -0.69
CA TRP A 256 1.75 7.72 -2.12
C TRP A 256 3.06 7.56 -2.92
N VAL A 257 4.19 7.99 -2.34
CA VAL A 257 5.49 7.91 -3.01
C VAL A 257 5.98 6.46 -3.14
N PRO A 258 6.10 5.66 -2.06
CA PRO A 258 6.48 4.26 -2.21
C PRO A 258 5.43 3.46 -3.01
N LEU A 259 4.13 3.74 -2.86
CA LEU A 259 3.08 3.09 -3.63
C LEU A 259 3.24 3.35 -5.14
N ALA A 260 3.54 4.59 -5.55
CA ALA A 260 3.78 4.92 -6.96
C ALA A 260 5.02 4.20 -7.52
N ILE A 261 6.11 4.12 -6.75
CA ILE A 261 7.32 3.41 -7.14
C ILE A 261 7.04 1.90 -7.27
N HIS A 262 6.37 1.32 -6.29
CA HIS A 262 6.04 -0.11 -6.28
C HIS A 262 5.11 -0.47 -7.45
N ALA A 263 4.05 0.31 -7.65
CA ALA A 263 3.14 0.13 -8.80
C ALA A 263 3.88 0.28 -10.13
N ALA A 264 4.80 1.26 -10.27
CA ALA A 264 5.62 1.42 -11.47
C ALA A 264 6.56 0.23 -11.69
N ASN A 265 7.18 -0.30 -10.63
CA ASN A 265 8.01 -1.51 -10.70
C ASN A 265 7.21 -2.71 -11.21
N ASN A 266 6.04 -2.94 -10.61
CA ASN A 266 5.17 -4.02 -11.02
C ASN A 266 4.57 -3.81 -12.41
N LEU A 267 4.32 -2.56 -12.82
CA LEU A 267 3.88 -2.24 -14.18
C LEU A 267 4.94 -2.64 -15.22
N VAL A 268 6.22 -2.29 -14.99
CA VAL A 268 7.31 -2.70 -15.89
C VAL A 268 7.39 -4.22 -15.98
N ALA A 269 7.42 -4.94 -14.85
CA ALA A 269 7.44 -6.40 -14.84
C ALA A 269 6.20 -7.00 -15.54
N THR A 270 5.02 -6.47 -15.25
CA THR A 270 3.74 -6.92 -15.85
C THR A 270 3.72 -6.71 -17.37
N VAL A 271 4.13 -5.54 -17.85
CA VAL A 271 4.20 -5.27 -19.30
C VAL A 271 5.19 -6.21 -19.96
N THR A 272 6.38 -6.37 -19.39
CA THR A 272 7.43 -7.23 -19.94
C THR A 272 6.97 -8.69 -20.03
N ILE A 273 6.37 -9.22 -18.95
CA ILE A 273 6.02 -10.64 -18.85
C ILE A 273 4.65 -10.91 -19.50
N ILE A 274 3.59 -10.24 -19.05
CA ILE A 274 2.21 -10.56 -19.44
C ILE A 274 1.91 -10.16 -20.88
N TYR A 275 2.41 -9.00 -21.33
CA TYR A 275 2.05 -8.47 -22.64
C TYR A 275 3.12 -8.70 -23.70
N LEU A 276 4.42 -8.58 -23.37
CA LEU A 276 5.49 -8.77 -24.35
C LEU A 276 5.99 -10.21 -24.42
N GLY A 277 5.71 -11.05 -23.41
CA GLY A 277 6.19 -12.43 -23.35
C GLY A 277 7.71 -12.53 -23.29
N MET A 278 8.36 -11.57 -22.65
CA MET A 278 9.82 -11.47 -22.54
C MET A 278 10.25 -11.99 -21.16
N LEU A 279 10.52 -13.29 -21.09
CA LEU A 279 11.18 -13.93 -19.95
C LEU A 279 12.62 -14.26 -20.28
#